data_b7eb0e16109ac17421cb841ebc8e0a1f
#
_entry.id   b7eb0e16109ac17421cb841ebc8e0a1f
#
_cell.length_a   1.000
_cell.length_b   1.000
_cell.length_c   1.000
_cell.angle_alpha   90.00
_cell.angle_beta   90.00
_cell.angle_gamma   90.00
#
_symmetry.space_group_name_H-M   'P 1'
#
loop_
_entity.id
_entity.type
_entity.pdbx_description
1 polymer ?
#
loop_
_entity_poly.entity_id
_entity_poly.type
_entity_poly.pdbx_seq_one_letter_code
_entity_poly.pdbx_strand_id
1 'polypeptide(L)'
;MTKIRHDVMLRLVKVLDVVMITLPFAACWIWYYAAKTPMDGTWQGHAVILGLYAVLFILLGKTYDAFWMSMQRVSELMYGQVLAAMATDGIFYIVICLMATKLCNLLPGIAAIAGQFVMAGIWSAVAHRWYYKAFPPQPTTVVYDVRRGMEKLIQDYGLDSKYEVKKVLSVEECLEDLSVLDGMKTVFLSGVHSHERNIILKYCVMNDINTFIIPRVGDVLMSGAWPMHMLHLPVLRVGRYMAKPEFLFVKRAMDIVLSLVALIILSPVFLITAIAVKSDGGPAFYKQVRLTKDGKPFEILKFRSMRVDAEKDGVARLSTGDKDDRITKVGHIIRACRLDELPQLVNILKGDLSIVGPRPERPEIAAQYCEEMPEFALRLQAKAGLTGYAQVYGKYNTTPYDKLQMDLMYIAHPSLVEDLKIMLATVKILFMPESTEGVSEGQTTAMSGDKQ
;
A
#
# COMPACT_ATOMS: atom_id res chain seq x y z
N MET A 1 -24.45 5.30 -21.54
CA MET A 1 -23.83 6.56 -21.06
C MET A 1 -22.44 6.63 -21.64
N THR A 2 -22.05 7.71 -22.32
CA THR A 2 -20.73 7.79 -22.96
C THR A 2 -19.61 7.84 -21.91
N LYS A 3 -18.46 7.22 -22.17
CA LYS A 3 -17.25 7.18 -21.30
C LYS A 3 -16.85 8.60 -20.86
N ILE A 4 -16.95 9.57 -21.74
CA ILE A 4 -16.70 11.01 -21.47
C ILE A 4 -17.60 11.56 -20.35
N ARG A 5 -18.88 11.21 -20.34
CA ARG A 5 -19.84 11.69 -19.33
C ARG A 5 -19.51 11.11 -17.94
N HIS A 6 -19.08 9.86 -17.88
CA HIS A 6 -18.64 9.21 -16.64
C HIS A 6 -17.42 9.92 -16.03
N ASP A 7 -16.39 10.17 -16.85
CA ASP A 7 -15.14 10.79 -16.38
C ASP A 7 -15.33 12.24 -15.94
N VAL A 8 -16.17 13.01 -16.65
CA VAL A 8 -16.50 14.39 -16.26
C VAL A 8 -17.23 14.41 -14.91
N MET A 9 -18.22 13.53 -14.73
CA MET A 9 -18.96 13.45 -13.47
C MET A 9 -18.05 13.07 -12.30
N LEU A 10 -17.15 12.11 -12.48
CA LEU A 10 -16.17 11.76 -11.44
C LEU A 10 -15.23 12.91 -11.09
N ARG A 11 -14.82 13.71 -12.07
CA ARG A 11 -13.98 14.90 -11.80
C ARG A 11 -14.74 15.95 -10.99
N LEU A 12 -16.01 16.21 -11.33
CA LEU A 12 -16.85 17.14 -10.56
C LEU A 12 -17.03 16.68 -9.11
N VAL A 13 -17.29 15.40 -8.89
CA VAL A 13 -17.43 14.85 -7.54
C VAL A 13 -16.11 14.98 -6.76
N LYS A 14 -14.95 14.76 -7.38
CA LYS A 14 -13.64 14.98 -6.74
C LYS A 14 -13.40 16.45 -6.38
N VAL A 15 -13.83 17.39 -7.21
CA VAL A 15 -13.73 18.82 -6.89
C VAL A 15 -14.60 19.16 -5.69
N LEU A 16 -15.84 18.66 -5.66
CA LEU A 16 -16.75 18.85 -4.52
C LEU A 16 -16.17 18.23 -3.23
N ASP A 17 -15.56 17.07 -3.31
CA ASP A 17 -14.87 16.41 -2.19
C ASP A 17 -13.77 17.32 -1.61
N VAL A 18 -12.89 17.83 -2.46
CA VAL A 18 -11.81 18.75 -2.05
C VAL A 18 -12.40 19.98 -1.36
N VAL A 19 -13.45 20.57 -1.91
CA VAL A 19 -14.11 21.73 -1.31
C VAL A 19 -14.67 21.39 0.07
N MET A 20 -15.42 20.29 0.18
CA MET A 20 -16.07 19.88 1.43
C MET A 20 -15.06 19.61 2.55
N ILE A 21 -13.97 18.92 2.25
CA ILE A 21 -12.93 18.59 3.25
C ILE A 21 -12.08 19.83 3.61
N THR A 22 -11.92 20.79 2.67
CA THR A 22 -11.18 22.02 2.93
C THR A 22 -11.97 23.02 3.81
N LEU A 23 -13.31 22.97 3.81
CA LEU A 23 -14.15 23.94 4.53
C LEU A 23 -13.84 24.08 6.03
N PRO A 24 -13.67 23.03 6.85
CA PRO A 24 -13.37 23.18 8.26
C PRO A 24 -12.01 23.86 8.50
N PHE A 25 -10.99 23.51 7.69
CA PHE A 25 -9.70 24.21 7.73
C PHE A 25 -9.85 25.69 7.33
N ALA A 26 -10.58 25.98 6.26
CA ALA A 26 -10.83 27.35 5.80
C ALA A 26 -11.51 28.19 6.87
N ALA A 27 -12.49 27.64 7.58
CA ALA A 27 -13.13 28.32 8.71
C ALA A 27 -12.13 28.64 9.82
N CYS A 28 -11.33 27.66 10.25
CA CYS A 28 -10.30 27.88 11.28
C CYS A 28 -9.21 28.83 10.83
N TRP A 29 -8.81 28.79 9.55
CA TRP A 29 -7.86 29.72 8.97
C TRP A 29 -8.39 31.14 9.02
N ILE A 30 -9.58 31.42 8.49
CA ILE A 30 -10.15 32.78 8.38
C ILE A 30 -10.45 33.36 9.77
N TRP A 31 -11.02 32.58 10.69
CA TRP A 31 -11.46 33.10 11.99
C TRP A 31 -10.36 33.17 13.04
N TYR A 32 -9.28 32.42 12.89
CA TYR A 32 -8.28 32.39 13.95
C TYR A 32 -6.84 32.54 13.46
N TYR A 33 -6.39 31.80 12.49
CA TYR A 33 -4.97 31.77 12.14
C TYR A 33 -4.55 32.95 11.27
N ALA A 34 -5.39 33.45 10.38
CA ALA A 34 -5.06 34.54 9.49
C ALA A 34 -4.64 35.79 10.26
N ALA A 35 -5.36 36.16 11.31
CA ALA A 35 -5.06 37.33 12.16
C ALA A 35 -3.69 37.26 12.90
N LYS A 36 -3.00 36.08 12.82
CA LYS A 36 -1.69 35.88 13.46
C LYS A 36 -0.55 35.81 12.44
N THR A 37 -0.87 36.01 11.18
CA THR A 37 0.07 35.93 10.06
C THR A 37 0.07 37.24 9.26
N PRO A 38 1.11 37.50 8.45
CA PRO A 38 1.15 38.70 7.57
C PRO A 38 0.08 38.66 6.44
N MET A 39 -0.70 37.61 6.33
CA MET A 39 -1.75 37.46 5.32
C MET A 39 -3.11 38.00 5.73
N ASP A 40 -3.23 38.53 6.95
CA ASP A 40 -4.46 39.12 7.47
C ASP A 40 -4.93 40.33 6.64
N GLY A 41 -6.25 40.41 6.41
CA GLY A 41 -6.88 41.54 5.69
C GLY A 41 -6.73 41.55 4.18
N THR A 42 -6.04 40.55 3.57
CA THR A 42 -5.89 40.44 2.10
C THR A 42 -6.61 39.20 1.57
N TRP A 43 -7.61 39.42 0.71
CA TRP A 43 -8.31 38.27 0.09
C TRP A 43 -7.38 37.39 -0.74
N GLN A 44 -6.36 37.99 -1.38
CA GLN A 44 -5.32 37.23 -2.11
C GLN A 44 -4.53 36.31 -1.19
N GLY A 45 -4.18 36.76 0.03
CA GLY A 45 -3.50 35.94 1.03
C GLY A 45 -4.33 34.72 1.43
N HIS A 46 -5.61 34.91 1.70
CA HIS A 46 -6.53 33.81 1.99
C HIS A 46 -6.64 32.84 0.82
N ALA A 47 -6.81 33.34 -0.41
CA ALA A 47 -6.93 32.51 -1.61
C ALA A 47 -5.66 31.68 -1.87
N VAL A 48 -4.47 32.25 -1.67
CA VAL A 48 -3.19 31.52 -1.83
C VAL A 48 -3.08 30.39 -0.81
N ILE A 49 -3.35 30.65 0.46
CA ILE A 49 -3.25 29.61 1.52
C ILE A 49 -4.26 28.50 1.27
N LEU A 50 -5.52 28.82 0.99
CA LEU A 50 -6.55 27.81 0.72
C LEU A 50 -6.28 27.05 -0.59
N GLY A 51 -5.77 27.72 -1.61
CA GLY A 51 -5.36 27.09 -2.86
C GLY A 51 -4.20 26.11 -2.67
N LEU A 52 -3.16 26.51 -1.94
CA LEU A 52 -2.03 25.62 -1.62
C LEU A 52 -2.48 24.44 -0.75
N TYR A 53 -3.38 24.70 0.22
CA TYR A 53 -3.98 23.65 1.03
C TYR A 53 -4.70 22.62 0.16
N ALA A 54 -5.59 23.07 -0.75
CA ALA A 54 -6.34 22.21 -1.64
C ALA A 54 -5.40 21.38 -2.56
N VAL A 55 -4.35 22.01 -3.10
CA VAL A 55 -3.35 21.30 -3.92
C VAL A 55 -2.63 20.23 -3.11
N LEU A 56 -2.18 20.53 -1.90
CA LEU A 56 -1.50 19.56 -1.05
C LEU A 56 -2.46 18.43 -0.64
N PHE A 57 -3.70 18.76 -0.29
CA PHE A 57 -4.74 17.76 0.02
C PHE A 57 -5.01 16.85 -1.19
N ILE A 58 -5.06 17.38 -2.41
CA ILE A 58 -5.22 16.56 -3.63
C ILE A 58 -4.03 15.62 -3.83
N LEU A 59 -2.80 16.08 -3.62
CA LEU A 59 -1.59 15.27 -3.76
C LEU A 59 -1.57 14.13 -2.75
N LEU A 60 -1.79 14.44 -1.47
CA LEU A 60 -1.86 13.44 -0.40
C LEU A 60 -3.09 12.55 -0.54
N GLY A 61 -4.23 13.09 -0.92
CA GLY A 61 -5.45 12.34 -1.18
C GLY A 61 -5.32 11.31 -2.29
N LYS A 62 -4.56 11.62 -3.34
CA LYS A 62 -4.21 10.61 -4.36
C LYS A 62 -3.33 9.49 -3.80
N THR A 63 -2.46 9.80 -2.86
CA THR A 63 -1.56 8.81 -2.24
C THR A 63 -2.30 7.89 -1.27
N TYR A 64 -3.29 8.43 -0.56
CA TYR A 64 -4.13 7.67 0.38
C TYR A 64 -5.39 7.08 -0.27
N ASP A 65 -5.51 7.15 -1.60
CA ASP A 65 -6.68 6.68 -2.37
C ASP A 65 -8.01 7.34 -1.96
N ALA A 66 -7.95 8.54 -1.39
CA ALA A 66 -9.09 9.30 -0.88
C ALA A 66 -10.18 9.61 -1.92
N PHE A 67 -9.87 9.44 -3.22
CA PHE A 67 -10.78 9.73 -4.33
C PHE A 67 -11.25 8.48 -5.10
N TRP A 68 -10.94 7.27 -4.60
CA TRP A 68 -11.24 6.01 -5.30
C TRP A 68 -12.58 5.40 -4.88
N MET A 69 -13.64 6.23 -4.86
CA MET A 69 -14.98 5.86 -4.43
C MET A 69 -15.59 4.66 -5.18
N SER A 70 -15.11 4.38 -6.41
CA SER A 70 -15.62 3.28 -7.23
C SER A 70 -15.00 1.93 -6.93
N MET A 71 -13.99 1.85 -6.07
CA MET A 71 -13.20 0.64 -5.79
C MET A 71 -13.03 0.37 -4.29
N GLN A 72 -13.45 1.28 -3.43
CA GLN A 72 -13.25 1.20 -1.99
C GLN A 72 -14.57 1.18 -1.24
N ARG A 73 -14.57 0.55 -0.08
CA ARG A 73 -15.68 0.63 0.89
C ARG A 73 -15.76 2.05 1.46
N VAL A 74 -16.93 2.43 1.93
CA VAL A 74 -17.14 3.77 2.55
C VAL A 74 -16.15 4.06 3.67
N SER A 75 -15.86 3.06 4.51
CA SER A 75 -14.88 3.19 5.61
C SER A 75 -13.46 3.44 5.10
N GLU A 76 -13.01 2.71 4.08
CA GLU A 76 -11.69 2.87 3.49
C GLU A 76 -11.51 4.23 2.83
N LEU A 77 -12.56 4.71 2.13
CA LEU A 77 -12.59 6.03 1.53
C LEU A 77 -12.49 7.12 2.59
N MET A 78 -13.31 7.02 3.67
CA MET A 78 -13.28 7.95 4.80
C MET A 78 -11.90 7.98 5.48
N TYR A 79 -11.28 6.81 5.74
CA TYR A 79 -9.94 6.73 6.30
C TYR A 79 -8.90 7.41 5.40
N GLY A 80 -8.97 7.19 4.09
CA GLY A 80 -8.08 7.84 3.13
C GLY A 80 -8.19 9.37 3.17
N GLN A 81 -9.40 9.90 3.22
CA GLN A 81 -9.68 11.34 3.31
C GLN A 81 -9.19 11.95 4.61
N VAL A 82 -9.49 11.30 5.75
CA VAL A 82 -9.07 11.77 7.08
C VAL A 82 -7.55 11.80 7.21
N LEU A 83 -6.85 10.75 6.76
CA LEU A 83 -5.39 10.70 6.82
C LEU A 83 -4.75 11.76 5.91
N ALA A 84 -5.29 11.96 4.71
CA ALA A 84 -4.84 13.03 3.82
C ALA A 84 -5.04 14.41 4.45
N ALA A 85 -6.19 14.65 5.07
CA ALA A 85 -6.50 15.91 5.77
C ALA A 85 -5.58 16.13 6.97
N MET A 86 -5.42 15.13 7.84
CA MET A 86 -4.53 15.23 9.01
C MET A 86 -3.07 15.53 8.62
N ALA A 87 -2.56 14.86 7.57
CA ALA A 87 -1.21 15.11 7.07
C ALA A 87 -1.09 16.54 6.49
N THR A 88 -2.11 16.99 5.75
CA THR A 88 -2.16 18.35 5.20
C THR A 88 -2.21 19.39 6.31
N ASP A 89 -3.07 19.19 7.31
CA ASP A 89 -3.21 20.10 8.46
C ASP A 89 -1.92 20.18 9.29
N GLY A 90 -1.24 19.05 9.49
CA GLY A 90 0.04 19.01 10.19
C GLY A 90 1.11 19.84 9.49
N ILE A 91 1.21 19.72 8.16
CA ILE A 91 2.14 20.52 7.34
C ILE A 91 1.75 22.01 7.42
N PHE A 92 0.47 22.33 7.25
CA PHE A 92 0.01 23.72 7.29
C PHE A 92 0.14 24.33 8.68
N TYR A 93 -0.05 23.57 9.76
CA TYR A 93 0.21 24.07 11.11
C TYR A 93 1.67 24.51 11.27
N ILE A 94 2.63 23.74 10.75
CA ILE A 94 4.05 24.12 10.75
C ILE A 94 4.26 25.42 9.95
N VAL A 95 3.69 25.51 8.74
CA VAL A 95 3.76 26.69 7.88
C VAL A 95 3.18 27.91 8.59
N ILE A 96 2.01 27.78 9.23
CA ILE A 96 1.35 28.84 9.99
C ILE A 96 2.24 29.32 11.16
N CYS A 97 2.83 28.39 11.92
CA CYS A 97 3.75 28.74 13.01
C CYS A 97 5.00 29.46 12.51
N LEU A 98 5.55 29.06 11.36
CA LEU A 98 6.68 29.74 10.73
C LEU A 98 6.31 31.17 10.28
N MET A 99 5.14 31.32 9.65
CA MET A 99 4.64 32.65 9.22
C MET A 99 4.34 33.57 10.41
N ALA A 100 3.79 32.98 11.48
CA ALA A 100 3.49 33.74 12.72
C ALA A 100 4.73 33.98 13.61
N THR A 101 5.89 33.38 13.27
CA THR A 101 7.14 33.43 14.06
C THR A 101 7.00 33.02 15.54
N LYS A 102 5.97 32.24 15.84
CA LYS A 102 5.65 31.70 17.18
C LYS A 102 4.79 30.47 17.10
N LEU A 103 4.81 29.67 18.15
CA LEU A 103 3.90 28.55 18.28
C LEU A 103 2.46 29.04 18.41
N CYS A 104 1.60 28.67 17.47
CA CYS A 104 0.18 28.98 17.48
C CYS A 104 -0.59 27.99 18.37
N ASN A 105 -1.75 28.40 18.88
CA ASN A 105 -2.63 27.49 19.61
C ASN A 105 -3.08 26.34 18.69
N LEU A 106 -2.96 25.11 19.16
CA LEU A 106 -3.30 23.91 18.40
C LEU A 106 -4.82 23.59 18.41
N LEU A 107 -5.57 24.10 19.39
CA LEU A 107 -7.00 23.78 19.55
C LEU A 107 -7.86 24.05 18.30
N PRO A 108 -7.73 25.20 17.59
CA PRO A 108 -8.47 25.40 16.36
C PRO A 108 -8.12 24.39 15.26
N GLY A 109 -6.85 23.97 15.17
CA GLY A 109 -6.43 22.92 14.24
C GLY A 109 -7.07 21.57 14.58
N ILE A 110 -7.13 21.21 15.86
CA ILE A 110 -7.84 20.00 16.32
C ILE A 110 -9.33 20.09 16.00
N ALA A 111 -9.94 21.26 16.17
CA ALA A 111 -11.36 21.47 15.79
C ALA A 111 -11.57 21.33 14.27
N ALA A 112 -10.62 21.81 13.44
CA ALA A 112 -10.65 21.61 12.00
C ALA A 112 -10.61 20.11 11.64
N ILE A 113 -9.68 19.34 12.22
CA ILE A 113 -9.57 17.88 12.01
C ILE A 113 -10.87 17.18 12.43
N ALA A 114 -11.46 17.54 13.57
CA ALA A 114 -12.74 16.96 14.01
C ALA A 114 -13.88 17.28 13.02
N GLY A 115 -13.93 18.50 12.51
CA GLY A 115 -14.89 18.92 11.48
C GLY A 115 -14.68 18.14 10.17
N GLN A 116 -13.44 17.97 9.74
CA GLN A 116 -13.07 17.19 8.54
C GLN A 116 -13.44 15.71 8.69
N PHE A 117 -13.24 15.12 9.87
CA PHE A 117 -13.66 13.74 10.14
C PHE A 117 -15.17 13.57 9.92
N VAL A 118 -15.97 14.48 10.44
CA VAL A 118 -17.43 14.46 10.23
C VAL A 118 -17.78 14.66 8.76
N MET A 119 -17.16 15.64 8.09
CA MET A 119 -17.39 15.91 6.66
C MET A 119 -16.98 14.74 5.78
N ALA A 120 -15.84 14.10 6.06
CA ALA A 120 -15.38 12.91 5.35
C ALA A 120 -16.36 11.74 5.49
N GLY A 121 -16.91 11.52 6.70
CA GLY A 121 -17.93 10.48 6.92
C GLY A 121 -19.20 10.74 6.13
N ILE A 122 -19.75 11.95 6.22
CA ILE A 122 -20.97 12.35 5.49
C ILE A 122 -20.73 12.26 3.98
N TRP A 123 -19.63 12.86 3.49
CA TRP A 123 -19.31 12.90 2.08
C TRP A 123 -19.09 11.50 1.49
N SER A 124 -18.27 10.66 2.15
CA SER A 124 -18.02 9.29 1.70
C SER A 124 -19.31 8.49 1.57
N ALA A 125 -20.25 8.62 2.54
CA ALA A 125 -21.52 7.93 2.48
C ALA A 125 -22.45 8.45 1.35
N VAL A 126 -22.51 9.78 1.18
CA VAL A 126 -23.35 10.41 0.14
C VAL A 126 -22.77 10.14 -1.25
N ALA A 127 -21.47 10.35 -1.46
CA ALA A 127 -20.80 10.15 -2.74
C ALA A 127 -20.85 8.68 -3.18
N HIS A 128 -20.65 7.74 -2.26
CA HIS A 128 -20.74 6.31 -2.55
C HIS A 128 -22.16 5.90 -2.96
N ARG A 129 -23.19 6.31 -2.19
CA ARG A 129 -24.60 6.03 -2.55
C ARG A 129 -24.98 6.64 -3.89
N TRP A 130 -24.57 7.90 -4.13
CA TRP A 130 -24.82 8.57 -5.39
C TRP A 130 -24.14 7.86 -6.56
N TYR A 131 -22.88 7.45 -6.40
CA TYR A 131 -22.12 6.78 -7.45
C TYR A 131 -22.81 5.49 -7.92
N TYR A 132 -23.15 4.59 -7.00
CA TYR A 132 -23.76 3.30 -7.36
C TYR A 132 -25.22 3.43 -7.84
N LYS A 133 -25.91 4.52 -7.48
CA LYS A 133 -27.22 4.85 -8.07
C LYS A 133 -27.10 5.40 -9.49
N ALA A 134 -26.05 6.19 -9.76
CA ALA A 134 -25.83 6.80 -11.07
C ALA A 134 -25.18 5.85 -12.09
N PHE A 135 -24.38 4.91 -11.61
CA PHE A 135 -23.61 3.96 -12.41
C PHE A 135 -23.91 2.51 -11.96
N PRO A 136 -24.89 1.86 -12.63
CA PRO A 136 -25.25 0.48 -12.29
C PRO A 136 -24.07 -0.48 -12.52
N PRO A 137 -24.08 -1.64 -11.86
CA PRO A 137 -23.03 -2.64 -12.00
C PRO A 137 -22.75 -3.00 -13.46
N GLN A 138 -21.48 -3.19 -13.79
CA GLN A 138 -21.06 -3.54 -15.13
C GLN A 138 -21.17 -5.05 -15.35
N PRO A 139 -21.80 -5.51 -16.44
CA PRO A 139 -21.80 -6.93 -16.79
C PRO A 139 -20.36 -7.40 -16.99
N THR A 140 -19.99 -8.42 -16.24
CA THR A 140 -18.60 -8.88 -16.09
C THR A 140 -18.51 -10.37 -16.30
N THR A 141 -17.46 -10.82 -16.98
CA THR A 141 -17.09 -12.23 -17.10
C THR A 141 -15.76 -12.48 -16.39
N VAL A 142 -15.66 -13.60 -15.70
CA VAL A 142 -14.41 -14.12 -15.16
C VAL A 142 -13.97 -15.30 -16.02
N VAL A 143 -12.77 -15.20 -16.58
CA VAL A 143 -12.13 -16.32 -17.32
C VAL A 143 -10.96 -16.79 -16.46
N TYR A 144 -10.97 -18.07 -16.13
CA TYR A 144 -9.95 -18.69 -15.29
C TYR A 144 -9.27 -19.87 -16.00
N ASP A 145 -8.04 -20.15 -15.59
CA ASP A 145 -7.30 -21.35 -15.94
C ASP A 145 -6.83 -22.02 -14.63
N VAL A 146 -5.61 -21.82 -14.22
CA VAL A 146 -5.03 -22.43 -13.00
C VAL A 146 -5.63 -21.86 -11.72
N ARG A 147 -6.04 -20.59 -11.70
CA ARG A 147 -6.52 -19.89 -10.50
C ARG A 147 -8.02 -19.63 -10.54
N ARG A 148 -8.77 -20.37 -9.73
CA ARG A 148 -10.23 -20.20 -9.54
C ARG A 148 -10.54 -19.25 -8.38
N GLY A 149 -11.81 -18.84 -8.24
CA GLY A 149 -12.33 -18.13 -7.08
C GLY A 149 -12.25 -16.60 -7.17
N MET A 150 -11.98 -16.03 -8.35
CA MET A 150 -11.95 -14.58 -8.54
C MET A 150 -13.33 -13.94 -8.31
N GLU A 151 -14.41 -14.64 -8.65
CA GLU A 151 -15.79 -14.22 -8.40
C GLU A 151 -16.07 -14.05 -6.90
N LYS A 152 -15.55 -14.98 -6.09
CA LYS A 152 -15.65 -14.90 -4.63
C LYS A 152 -14.85 -13.72 -4.07
N LEU A 153 -13.65 -13.48 -4.58
CA LEU A 153 -12.85 -12.31 -4.20
C LEU A 153 -13.58 -11.00 -4.51
N ILE A 154 -14.24 -10.89 -5.68
CA ILE A 154 -15.04 -9.71 -6.05
C ILE A 154 -16.12 -9.46 -4.99
N GLN A 155 -16.80 -10.51 -4.50
CA GLN A 155 -17.82 -10.42 -3.45
C GLN A 155 -17.22 -10.08 -2.09
N ASP A 156 -16.17 -10.79 -1.66
CA ASP A 156 -15.52 -10.60 -0.37
C ASP A 156 -14.96 -9.18 -0.19
N TYR A 157 -14.54 -8.55 -1.30
CA TYR A 157 -14.07 -7.16 -1.29
C TYR A 157 -15.18 -6.12 -1.52
N GLY A 158 -16.45 -6.55 -1.66
CA GLY A 158 -17.60 -5.66 -1.87
C GLY A 158 -17.59 -4.96 -3.24
N LEU A 159 -16.93 -5.56 -4.23
CA LEU A 159 -16.86 -5.06 -5.60
C LEU A 159 -18.01 -5.55 -6.49
N ASP A 160 -18.90 -6.38 -5.95
CA ASP A 160 -20.14 -6.85 -6.57
C ASP A 160 -21.09 -5.71 -6.96
N SER A 161 -21.09 -4.62 -6.19
CA SER A 161 -21.81 -3.40 -6.51
C SER A 161 -21.33 -2.68 -7.77
N LYS A 162 -20.09 -2.97 -8.23
CA LYS A 162 -19.48 -2.42 -9.46
C LYS A 162 -19.40 -3.42 -10.59
N TYR A 163 -19.13 -4.67 -10.29
CA TYR A 163 -18.94 -5.75 -11.25
C TYR A 163 -19.97 -6.85 -11.04
N GLU A 164 -20.98 -6.89 -11.90
CA GLU A 164 -21.97 -7.96 -11.89
C GLU A 164 -21.43 -9.15 -12.65
N VAL A 165 -20.94 -10.17 -11.95
CA VAL A 165 -20.39 -11.38 -12.57
C VAL A 165 -21.55 -12.16 -13.20
N LYS A 166 -21.65 -12.13 -14.53
CA LYS A 166 -22.67 -12.82 -15.32
C LYS A 166 -22.24 -14.23 -15.72
N LYS A 167 -20.95 -14.41 -15.98
CA LYS A 167 -20.37 -15.67 -16.46
C LYS A 167 -19.04 -15.93 -15.78
N VAL A 168 -18.79 -17.19 -15.48
CA VAL A 168 -17.49 -17.72 -15.03
C VAL A 168 -17.15 -18.87 -15.97
N LEU A 169 -16.10 -18.74 -16.75
CA LEU A 169 -15.74 -19.63 -17.85
C LEU A 169 -14.31 -20.13 -17.68
N SER A 170 -14.06 -21.39 -18.10
CA SER A 170 -12.69 -21.83 -18.29
C SER A 170 -12.07 -21.16 -19.53
N VAL A 171 -10.76 -21.18 -19.62
CA VAL A 171 -10.04 -20.60 -20.75
C VAL A 171 -10.38 -21.36 -22.05
N GLU A 172 -10.54 -22.69 -21.96
CA GLU A 172 -10.92 -23.53 -23.10
C GLU A 172 -12.29 -23.15 -23.65
N GLU A 173 -13.33 -23.09 -22.78
CA GLU A 173 -14.67 -22.66 -23.16
C GLU A 173 -14.69 -21.27 -23.79
N CYS A 174 -13.88 -20.34 -23.27
CA CYS A 174 -13.78 -18.99 -23.81
C CYS A 174 -13.11 -18.96 -25.19
N LEU A 175 -12.13 -19.82 -25.47
CA LEU A 175 -11.42 -19.88 -26.73
C LEU A 175 -12.20 -20.61 -27.83
N GLU A 176 -13.08 -21.55 -27.48
CA GLU A 176 -13.97 -22.21 -28.45
C GLU A 176 -14.89 -21.18 -29.12
N ASP A 177 -15.39 -20.19 -28.36
CA ASP A 177 -16.23 -19.13 -28.92
C ASP A 177 -16.03 -17.82 -28.16
N LEU A 178 -15.21 -16.93 -28.71
CA LEU A 178 -14.95 -15.62 -28.13
C LEU A 178 -16.18 -14.71 -28.09
N SER A 179 -17.21 -14.97 -28.90
CA SER A 179 -18.46 -14.20 -28.90
C SER A 179 -19.23 -14.29 -27.58
N VAL A 180 -18.90 -15.26 -26.73
CA VAL A 180 -19.42 -15.38 -25.36
C VAL A 180 -19.12 -14.11 -24.52
N LEU A 181 -18.09 -13.35 -24.89
CA LEU A 181 -17.69 -12.09 -24.25
C LEU A 181 -18.47 -10.88 -24.78
N ASP A 182 -19.26 -11.02 -25.85
CA ASP A 182 -20.02 -9.93 -26.43
C ASP A 182 -21.06 -9.39 -25.44
N GLY A 183 -21.20 -8.06 -25.43
CA GLY A 183 -22.06 -7.36 -24.48
C GLY A 183 -21.51 -7.22 -23.08
N MET A 184 -20.35 -7.82 -22.76
CA MET A 184 -19.66 -7.59 -21.51
C MET A 184 -18.94 -6.24 -21.52
N LYS A 185 -18.86 -5.61 -20.35
CA LYS A 185 -18.10 -4.35 -20.16
C LYS A 185 -16.73 -4.60 -19.56
N THR A 186 -16.60 -5.71 -18.83
CA THR A 186 -15.38 -6.05 -18.09
C THR A 186 -15.12 -7.54 -18.16
N VAL A 187 -13.86 -7.90 -18.30
CA VAL A 187 -13.37 -9.29 -18.22
C VAL A 187 -12.22 -9.36 -17.21
N PHE A 188 -12.28 -10.32 -16.30
CA PHE A 188 -11.17 -10.67 -15.40
C PHE A 188 -10.51 -11.95 -15.91
N LEU A 189 -9.19 -11.88 -16.13
CA LEU A 189 -8.36 -13.02 -16.52
C LEU A 189 -7.54 -13.49 -15.32
N SER A 190 -7.84 -14.69 -14.81
CA SER A 190 -7.25 -15.23 -13.60
C SER A 190 -6.39 -16.47 -13.90
N GLY A 191 -5.07 -16.33 -13.79
CA GLY A 191 -4.12 -17.43 -13.98
C GLY A 191 -3.98 -17.94 -15.41
N VAL A 192 -4.49 -17.22 -16.42
CA VAL A 192 -4.47 -17.61 -17.83
C VAL A 192 -3.05 -17.53 -18.42
N HIS A 193 -2.66 -18.55 -19.19
CA HIS A 193 -1.35 -18.62 -19.84
C HIS A 193 -1.19 -17.56 -20.93
N SER A 194 0.05 -17.18 -21.24
CA SER A 194 0.34 -16.01 -22.07
C SER A 194 -0.20 -16.12 -23.49
N HIS A 195 -0.22 -17.32 -24.07
CA HIS A 195 -0.71 -17.53 -25.43
C HIS A 195 -2.22 -17.27 -25.52
N GLU A 196 -3.00 -17.97 -24.71
CA GLU A 196 -4.46 -17.90 -24.62
C GLU A 196 -4.91 -16.50 -24.21
N ARG A 197 -4.25 -15.95 -23.20
CA ARG A 197 -4.48 -14.59 -22.72
C ARG A 197 -4.33 -13.54 -23.83
N ASN A 198 -3.30 -13.66 -24.69
CA ASN A 198 -3.09 -12.71 -25.76
C ASN A 198 -4.20 -12.77 -26.81
N ILE A 199 -4.80 -13.94 -27.05
CA ILE A 199 -5.95 -14.08 -27.95
C ILE A 199 -7.16 -13.34 -27.35
N ILE A 200 -7.50 -13.65 -26.11
CA ILE A 200 -8.64 -13.06 -25.40
C ILE A 200 -8.45 -11.54 -25.26
N LEU A 201 -7.24 -11.10 -24.87
CA LEU A 201 -6.93 -9.67 -24.70
C LEU A 201 -7.11 -8.88 -26.01
N LYS A 202 -6.63 -9.40 -27.14
CA LYS A 202 -6.83 -8.77 -28.46
C LYS A 202 -8.32 -8.63 -28.79
N TYR A 203 -9.10 -9.69 -28.55
CA TYR A 203 -10.55 -9.65 -28.76
C TYR A 203 -11.22 -8.59 -27.88
N CYS A 204 -10.88 -8.55 -26.58
CA CYS A 204 -11.44 -7.57 -25.66
C CYS A 204 -11.09 -6.13 -26.07
N VAL A 205 -9.83 -5.87 -26.44
CA VAL A 205 -9.40 -4.53 -26.88
C VAL A 205 -10.11 -4.11 -28.16
N MET A 206 -10.28 -5.02 -29.13
CA MET A 206 -11.00 -4.73 -30.38
C MET A 206 -12.49 -4.42 -30.16
N ASN A 207 -13.10 -4.97 -29.11
CA ASN A 207 -14.52 -4.80 -28.79
C ASN A 207 -14.79 -3.79 -27.63
N ASP A 208 -13.81 -2.94 -27.27
CA ASP A 208 -13.88 -1.94 -26.17
C ASP A 208 -14.31 -2.55 -24.81
N ILE A 209 -13.86 -3.78 -24.53
CA ILE A 209 -14.07 -4.49 -23.28
C ILE A 209 -12.86 -4.23 -22.36
N ASN A 210 -13.11 -3.69 -21.14
CA ASN A 210 -12.05 -3.49 -20.16
C ASN A 210 -11.58 -4.84 -19.61
N THR A 211 -10.28 -5.07 -19.61
CA THR A 211 -9.71 -6.33 -19.15
C THR A 211 -8.80 -6.11 -17.96
N PHE A 212 -9.08 -6.84 -16.87
CA PHE A 212 -8.21 -6.94 -15.70
C PHE A 212 -7.48 -8.27 -15.73
N ILE A 213 -6.18 -8.24 -15.60
CA ILE A 213 -5.31 -9.41 -15.68
C ILE A 213 -4.56 -9.57 -14.37
N ILE A 214 -4.65 -10.75 -13.75
CA ILE A 214 -3.70 -11.13 -12.70
C ILE A 214 -2.40 -11.49 -13.40
N PRO A 215 -1.33 -10.68 -13.28
CA PRO A 215 -0.11 -10.91 -14.05
C PRO A 215 0.60 -12.17 -13.56
N ARG A 216 1.33 -12.83 -14.42
CA ARG A 216 2.34 -13.85 -14.06
C ARG A 216 3.69 -13.17 -13.88
N VAL A 217 4.67 -13.85 -13.28
CA VAL A 217 6.02 -13.32 -13.06
C VAL A 217 6.62 -12.78 -14.36
N GLY A 218 6.47 -13.50 -15.48
CA GLY A 218 6.93 -13.07 -16.79
C GLY A 218 6.31 -11.74 -17.26
N ASP A 219 5.02 -11.52 -16.97
CA ASP A 219 4.33 -10.28 -17.32
C ASP A 219 4.85 -9.08 -16.53
N VAL A 220 5.10 -9.30 -15.24
CA VAL A 220 5.68 -8.27 -14.37
C VAL A 220 7.08 -7.91 -14.85
N LEU A 221 7.92 -8.89 -15.22
CA LEU A 221 9.24 -8.63 -15.78
C LEU A 221 9.15 -7.87 -17.10
N MET A 222 8.20 -8.22 -17.98
CA MET A 222 7.95 -7.52 -19.24
C MET A 222 7.44 -6.10 -19.02
N SER A 223 6.67 -5.83 -17.98
CA SER A 223 6.18 -4.47 -17.67
C SER A 223 7.31 -3.49 -17.37
N GLY A 224 8.41 -3.98 -16.78
CA GLY A 224 9.63 -3.21 -16.52
C GLY A 224 10.60 -3.15 -17.72
N ALA A 225 10.22 -3.70 -18.87
CA ALA A 225 11.07 -3.72 -20.05
C ALA A 225 11.27 -2.32 -20.64
N TRP A 226 12.50 -2.06 -21.09
CA TRP A 226 12.83 -0.81 -21.77
C TRP A 226 12.54 -0.91 -23.27
N PRO A 227 11.58 -0.12 -23.83
CA PRO A 227 11.33 -0.10 -25.26
C PRO A 227 12.46 0.62 -25.98
N MET A 228 12.97 0.00 -27.03
CA MET A 228 14.03 0.56 -27.86
C MET A 228 13.85 0.15 -29.32
N HIS A 229 14.53 0.87 -30.21
CA HIS A 229 14.63 0.51 -31.62
C HIS A 229 16.04 -0.04 -31.88
N MET A 230 16.10 -1.23 -32.45
CA MET A 230 17.37 -1.87 -32.83
C MET A 230 17.15 -2.62 -34.15
N LEU A 231 18.08 -2.47 -35.08
CA LEU A 231 18.01 -3.12 -36.41
C LEU A 231 16.69 -2.84 -37.17
N HIS A 232 16.18 -1.60 -37.05
CA HIS A 232 14.87 -1.16 -37.60
C HIS A 232 13.65 -1.90 -37.04
N LEU A 233 13.80 -2.60 -35.90
CA LEU A 233 12.75 -3.34 -35.25
C LEU A 233 12.43 -2.73 -33.88
N PRO A 234 11.16 -2.76 -33.43
CA PRO A 234 10.81 -2.49 -32.06
C PRO A 234 11.26 -3.66 -31.17
N VAL A 235 12.11 -3.35 -30.18
CA VAL A 235 12.68 -4.35 -29.27
C VAL A 235 12.41 -3.95 -27.84
N LEU A 236 12.04 -4.92 -27.01
CA LEU A 236 11.94 -4.74 -25.57
C LEU A 236 13.18 -5.34 -24.89
N ARG A 237 13.97 -4.49 -24.24
CA ARG A 237 15.10 -4.95 -23.45
C ARG A 237 14.63 -5.30 -22.04
N VAL A 238 14.66 -6.58 -21.71
CA VAL A 238 14.42 -7.09 -20.35
C VAL A 238 15.78 -7.41 -19.73
N GLY A 239 15.98 -7.02 -18.50
CA GLY A 239 17.22 -7.27 -17.78
C GLY A 239 16.99 -7.33 -16.27
N ARG A 240 18.03 -7.68 -15.53
CA ARG A 240 18.03 -7.59 -14.08
C ARG A 240 17.78 -6.13 -13.67
N TYR A 241 17.15 -5.91 -12.51
CA TYR A 241 16.86 -4.61 -11.92
C TYR A 241 18.03 -3.62 -12.11
N MET A 242 17.78 -2.61 -12.89
CA MET A 242 18.77 -1.57 -13.22
C MET A 242 18.23 -0.20 -12.79
N ALA A 243 18.14 -0.01 -11.47
CA ALA A 243 17.83 1.32 -10.95
C ALA A 243 18.94 2.30 -11.33
N LYS A 244 18.55 3.49 -11.77
CA LYS A 244 19.51 4.55 -12.11
C LYS A 244 20.32 4.93 -10.88
N PRO A 245 21.64 5.19 -11.02
CA PRO A 245 22.51 5.58 -9.91
C PRO A 245 21.99 6.81 -9.15
N GLU A 246 21.41 7.79 -9.87
CA GLU A 246 20.83 9.01 -9.29
C GLU A 246 19.67 8.66 -8.34
N PHE A 247 18.78 7.75 -8.77
CA PHE A 247 17.69 7.27 -7.94
C PHE A 247 18.22 6.60 -6.67
N LEU A 248 19.22 5.70 -6.79
CA LEU A 248 19.79 5.00 -5.66
C LEU A 248 20.47 5.95 -4.67
N PHE A 249 21.16 6.98 -5.17
CA PHE A 249 21.76 8.02 -4.34
C PHE A 249 20.72 8.82 -3.56
N VAL A 250 19.70 9.35 -4.24
CA VAL A 250 18.64 10.13 -3.59
C VAL A 250 17.83 9.26 -2.62
N LYS A 251 17.51 8.03 -3.01
CA LYS A 251 16.83 7.06 -2.12
C LYS A 251 17.67 6.81 -0.86
N ARG A 252 18.99 6.62 -0.99
CA ARG A 252 19.87 6.41 0.16
C ARG A 252 19.95 7.63 1.08
N ALA A 253 20.04 8.83 0.51
CA ALA A 253 20.00 10.07 1.28
C ALA A 253 18.67 10.22 2.04
N MET A 254 17.55 9.94 1.39
CA MET A 254 16.22 9.93 1.99
C MET A 254 16.11 8.90 3.13
N ASP A 255 16.59 7.66 2.92
CA ASP A 255 16.64 6.60 3.92
C ASP A 255 17.39 7.07 5.20
N ILE A 256 18.57 7.69 5.02
CA ILE A 256 19.39 8.18 6.15
C ILE A 256 18.69 9.33 6.88
N VAL A 257 18.25 10.35 6.15
CA VAL A 257 17.64 11.54 6.74
C VAL A 257 16.36 11.18 7.50
N LEU A 258 15.45 10.43 6.87
CA LEU A 258 14.18 10.07 7.50
C LEU A 258 14.38 9.11 8.68
N SER A 259 15.31 8.16 8.59
CA SER A 259 15.58 7.26 9.72
C SER A 259 16.23 7.98 10.89
N LEU A 260 17.12 8.93 10.64
CA LEU A 260 17.75 9.74 11.69
C LEU A 260 16.71 10.63 12.39
N VAL A 261 15.89 11.33 11.61
CA VAL A 261 14.81 12.17 12.14
C VAL A 261 13.81 11.32 12.95
N ALA A 262 13.42 10.16 12.43
CA ALA A 262 12.52 9.26 13.14
C ALA A 262 13.13 8.77 14.47
N LEU A 263 14.41 8.40 14.50
CA LEU A 263 15.10 7.97 15.73
C LEU A 263 15.17 9.11 16.76
N ILE A 264 15.42 10.34 16.34
CA ILE A 264 15.45 11.51 17.25
C ILE A 264 14.06 11.75 17.83
N ILE A 265 13.03 11.84 16.99
CA ILE A 265 11.66 12.13 17.43
C ILE A 265 11.10 11.01 18.30
N LEU A 266 11.33 9.76 17.92
CA LEU A 266 10.82 8.56 18.60
C LEU A 266 11.74 8.07 19.73
N SER A 267 12.85 8.77 20.02
CA SER A 267 13.78 8.36 21.08
C SER A 267 13.13 8.16 22.47
N PRO A 268 12.16 8.97 22.93
CA PRO A 268 11.48 8.69 24.19
C PRO A 268 10.65 7.40 24.13
N VAL A 269 9.93 7.17 23.02
CA VAL A 269 9.16 5.95 22.80
C VAL A 269 10.07 4.73 22.77
N PHE A 270 11.22 4.85 22.08
CA PHE A 270 12.23 3.80 22.00
C PHE A 270 12.75 3.41 23.39
N LEU A 271 13.06 4.41 24.24
CA LEU A 271 13.53 4.18 25.60
C LEU A 271 12.45 3.51 26.48
N ILE A 272 11.22 4.02 26.43
CA ILE A 272 10.10 3.45 27.20
C ILE A 272 9.86 2.00 26.77
N THR A 273 9.84 1.72 25.47
CA THR A 273 9.66 0.38 24.94
C THR A 273 10.80 -0.55 25.36
N ALA A 274 12.05 -0.08 25.30
CA ALA A 274 13.21 -0.86 25.76
C ALA A 274 13.11 -1.25 27.24
N ILE A 275 12.71 -0.32 28.10
CA ILE A 275 12.50 -0.55 29.54
C ILE A 275 11.36 -1.55 29.76
N ALA A 276 10.22 -1.35 29.09
CA ALA A 276 9.05 -2.23 29.19
C ALA A 276 9.36 -3.67 28.76
N VAL A 277 10.08 -3.86 27.64
CA VAL A 277 10.50 -5.19 27.20
C VAL A 277 11.49 -5.84 28.17
N LYS A 278 12.40 -5.05 28.75
CA LYS A 278 13.40 -5.56 29.72
C LYS A 278 12.77 -5.99 31.06
N SER A 279 11.58 -5.50 31.39
CA SER A 279 10.87 -5.86 32.64
C SER A 279 10.50 -7.34 32.71
N ASP A 280 10.43 -8.05 31.58
CA ASP A 280 10.21 -9.50 31.51
C ASP A 280 11.46 -10.35 31.85
N GLY A 281 12.58 -9.74 32.27
CA GLY A 281 13.81 -10.44 32.67
C GLY A 281 14.69 -10.96 31.54
N GLY A 282 14.56 -10.44 30.31
CA GLY A 282 15.38 -10.82 29.18
C GLY A 282 16.02 -9.61 28.44
N PRO A 283 16.77 -9.84 27.35
CA PRO A 283 17.34 -8.75 26.55
C PRO A 283 16.25 -7.91 25.90
N ALA A 284 16.45 -6.59 25.82
CA ALA A 284 15.49 -5.69 25.16
C ALA A 284 15.42 -5.92 23.64
N PHE A 285 16.56 -6.29 23.03
CA PHE A 285 16.65 -6.49 21.59
C PHE A 285 16.76 -7.96 21.22
N TYR A 286 16.17 -8.28 20.08
CA TYR A 286 16.24 -9.55 19.39
C TYR A 286 16.91 -9.36 18.04
N LYS A 287 17.79 -10.28 17.68
CA LYS A 287 18.48 -10.30 16.38
C LYS A 287 18.14 -11.57 15.63
N GLN A 288 17.94 -11.45 14.34
CA GLN A 288 17.64 -12.59 13.49
C GLN A 288 18.30 -12.39 12.12
N VAL A 289 18.88 -13.46 11.58
CA VAL A 289 19.44 -13.42 10.23
C VAL A 289 18.32 -13.33 9.19
N ARG A 290 18.49 -12.43 8.25
CA ARG A 290 17.61 -12.19 7.12
C ARG A 290 18.41 -11.98 5.85
N LEU A 291 17.75 -12.12 4.70
CA LEU A 291 18.38 -11.86 3.39
C LEU A 291 18.05 -10.46 2.89
N THR A 292 19.04 -9.79 2.32
CA THR A 292 18.88 -8.52 1.60
C THR A 292 19.34 -8.68 0.14
N LYS A 293 19.63 -7.57 -0.53
CA LYS A 293 20.06 -7.56 -1.94
C LYS A 293 21.16 -8.58 -2.22
N ASP A 294 21.03 -9.27 -3.36
CA ASP A 294 21.96 -10.31 -3.84
C ASP A 294 22.10 -11.51 -2.90
N GLY A 295 21.08 -11.76 -2.05
CA GLY A 295 21.07 -12.87 -1.10
C GLY A 295 22.04 -12.70 0.06
N LYS A 296 22.55 -11.49 0.31
CA LYS A 296 23.47 -11.23 1.42
C LYS A 296 22.75 -11.36 2.76
N PRO A 297 23.27 -12.14 3.71
CA PRO A 297 22.69 -12.23 5.05
C PRO A 297 23.04 -10.97 5.87
N PHE A 298 22.08 -10.53 6.70
CA PHE A 298 22.28 -9.47 7.71
C PHE A 298 21.46 -9.75 8.96
N GLU A 299 21.83 -9.17 10.09
CA GLU A 299 21.09 -9.27 11.34
C GLU A 299 20.05 -8.16 11.44
N ILE A 300 18.76 -8.51 11.30
CA ILE A 300 17.69 -7.57 11.57
C ILE A 300 17.52 -7.36 13.07
N LEU A 301 17.37 -6.09 13.48
CA LEU A 301 17.16 -5.69 14.87
C LEU A 301 15.67 -5.48 15.14
N LYS A 302 15.16 -6.06 16.24
CA LYS A 302 13.79 -5.83 16.72
C LYS A 302 13.79 -5.70 18.25
N PHE A 303 12.75 -5.11 18.81
CA PHE A 303 12.46 -5.33 20.20
C PHE A 303 11.96 -6.76 20.41
N ARG A 304 12.38 -7.39 21.49
CA ARG A 304 11.92 -8.73 21.84
C ARG A 304 10.45 -8.71 22.21
N SER A 305 9.61 -9.38 21.44
CA SER A 305 8.17 -9.51 21.67
C SER A 305 7.75 -10.91 22.14
N MET A 306 8.68 -11.88 22.09
CA MET A 306 8.45 -13.27 22.50
C MET A 306 9.34 -13.65 23.69
N ARG A 307 8.99 -14.75 24.38
CA ARG A 307 9.82 -15.30 25.45
C ARG A 307 11.21 -15.68 24.92
N VAL A 308 12.20 -15.69 25.81
CA VAL A 308 13.60 -16.00 25.44
C VAL A 308 13.74 -17.42 24.89
N ASP A 309 12.84 -18.32 25.28
CA ASP A 309 12.82 -19.72 24.89
C ASP A 309 11.85 -20.06 23.75
N ALA A 310 11.32 -19.08 23.07
CA ALA A 310 10.29 -19.24 22.04
C ALA A 310 10.70 -20.13 20.84
N GLU A 311 11.98 -20.26 20.53
CA GLU A 311 12.54 -21.06 19.43
C GLU A 311 13.67 -22.00 19.93
N LYS A 312 13.56 -22.56 21.14
CA LYS A 312 14.57 -23.50 21.70
C LYS A 312 14.75 -24.75 20.86
N ASP A 313 13.72 -25.15 20.13
CA ASP A 313 13.75 -26.31 19.24
C ASP A 313 14.45 -26.05 17.90
N GLY A 314 14.89 -24.80 17.65
CA GLY A 314 15.60 -24.41 16.41
C GLY A 314 14.71 -24.41 15.15
N VAL A 315 13.40 -24.67 15.28
CA VAL A 315 12.49 -24.72 14.12
C VAL A 315 11.93 -23.32 13.85
N ALA A 316 12.17 -22.83 12.64
CA ALA A 316 11.60 -21.58 12.17
C ALA A 316 10.09 -21.73 11.95
N ARG A 317 9.28 -21.07 12.79
CA ARG A 317 7.81 -21.08 12.67
C ARG A 317 7.28 -19.68 12.42
N LEU A 318 6.24 -19.59 11.58
CA LEU A 318 5.47 -18.36 11.45
C LEU A 318 4.66 -18.13 12.73
N SER A 319 4.38 -16.87 13.06
CA SER A 319 3.52 -16.56 14.22
C SER A 319 2.06 -16.82 13.87
N THR A 320 1.33 -17.43 14.81
CA THR A 320 -0.12 -17.68 14.68
C THR A 320 -0.97 -16.44 15.05
N GLY A 321 -0.36 -15.26 15.11
CA GLY A 321 -1.04 -14.01 15.45
C GLY A 321 -1.24 -13.83 16.96
N ASP A 322 -2.38 -13.26 17.34
CA ASP A 322 -2.67 -12.90 18.74
C ASP A 322 -2.80 -14.11 19.70
N LYS A 323 -3.05 -15.30 19.17
CA LYS A 323 -3.16 -16.55 19.95
C LYS A 323 -1.83 -17.25 20.20
N ASP A 324 -0.70 -16.69 19.75
CA ASP A 324 0.62 -17.27 19.89
C ASP A 324 1.08 -17.14 21.36
N ASP A 325 1.12 -18.26 22.10
CA ASP A 325 1.49 -18.35 23.52
C ASP A 325 2.94 -17.99 23.81
N ARG A 326 3.78 -17.88 22.77
CA ARG A 326 5.18 -17.45 22.86
C ARG A 326 5.30 -15.94 23.05
N ILE A 327 4.24 -15.16 22.75
CA ILE A 327 4.27 -13.70 22.83
C ILE A 327 4.08 -13.25 24.29
N THR A 328 4.94 -12.32 24.76
CA THR A 328 4.82 -11.75 26.11
C THR A 328 3.67 -10.72 26.16
N LYS A 329 3.19 -10.38 27.38
CA LYS A 329 2.14 -9.34 27.55
C LYS A 329 2.55 -8.01 26.92
N VAL A 330 3.79 -7.58 27.15
CA VAL A 330 4.37 -6.38 26.52
C VAL A 330 4.49 -6.59 25.00
N GLY A 331 4.87 -7.82 24.59
CA GLY A 331 4.99 -8.23 23.21
C GLY A 331 3.71 -8.02 22.41
N HIS A 332 2.53 -8.35 22.95
CA HIS A 332 1.24 -8.10 22.28
C HIS A 332 1.03 -6.62 21.99
N ILE A 333 1.31 -5.74 22.96
CA ILE A 333 1.14 -4.29 22.78
C ILE A 333 2.08 -3.74 21.71
N ILE A 334 3.39 -4.06 21.81
CA ILE A 334 4.37 -3.51 20.87
C ILE A 334 4.20 -4.04 19.45
N ARG A 335 3.69 -5.28 19.29
CA ARG A 335 3.36 -5.85 17.96
C ARG A 335 2.12 -5.20 17.35
N ALA A 336 1.06 -5.00 18.15
CA ALA A 336 -0.14 -4.31 17.70
C ALA A 336 0.15 -2.90 17.18
N CYS A 337 1.09 -2.18 17.83
CA CYS A 337 1.52 -0.84 17.42
C CYS A 337 2.73 -0.84 16.48
N ARG A 338 3.24 -2.02 16.05
CA ARG A 338 4.47 -2.15 15.23
C ARG A 338 5.72 -1.50 15.85
N LEU A 339 5.71 -1.24 17.16
CA LEU A 339 6.85 -0.68 17.86
C LEU A 339 8.03 -1.66 17.93
N ASP A 340 7.77 -2.96 17.86
CA ASP A 340 8.79 -4.00 17.83
C ASP A 340 9.75 -3.88 16.64
N GLU A 341 9.34 -3.23 15.57
CA GLU A 341 10.14 -3.02 14.35
C GLU A 341 10.96 -1.71 14.35
N LEU A 342 10.77 -0.80 15.34
CA LEU A 342 11.53 0.46 15.43
C LEU A 342 13.06 0.31 15.40
N PRO A 343 13.68 -0.70 16.04
CA PRO A 343 15.13 -0.87 15.98
C PRO A 343 15.69 -1.10 14.56
N GLN A 344 14.86 -1.48 13.60
CA GLN A 344 15.28 -1.63 12.20
C GLN A 344 15.73 -0.30 11.57
N LEU A 345 15.33 0.86 12.12
CA LEU A 345 15.87 2.15 11.71
C LEU A 345 17.41 2.20 11.81
N VAL A 346 18.00 1.48 12.77
CA VAL A 346 19.46 1.33 12.90
C VAL A 346 20.03 0.50 11.73
N ASN A 347 19.33 -0.56 11.30
CA ASN A 347 19.73 -1.33 10.12
C ASN A 347 19.69 -0.48 8.83
N ILE A 348 18.69 0.44 8.74
CA ILE A 348 18.62 1.37 7.61
C ILE A 348 19.82 2.31 7.62
N LEU A 349 20.19 2.89 8.76
CA LEU A 349 21.36 3.77 8.88
C LEU A 349 22.66 3.03 8.54
N LYS A 350 22.81 1.76 8.97
CA LYS A 350 23.97 0.91 8.62
C LYS A 350 24.02 0.60 7.11
N GLY A 351 22.87 0.60 6.43
CA GLY A 351 22.79 0.30 4.99
C GLY A 351 22.42 -1.14 4.66
N ASP A 352 22.11 -1.97 5.64
CA ASP A 352 21.64 -3.34 5.44
C ASP A 352 20.23 -3.36 4.87
N LEU A 353 19.41 -2.38 5.29
CA LEU A 353 17.99 -2.23 4.97
C LEU A 353 17.72 -0.87 4.31
N SER A 354 16.62 -0.74 3.61
CA SER A 354 16.03 0.53 3.13
C SER A 354 14.69 0.76 3.83
N ILE A 355 14.13 1.97 3.79
CA ILE A 355 12.77 2.20 4.28
C ILE A 355 11.79 1.40 3.41
N VAL A 356 11.91 1.51 2.08
CA VAL A 356 11.01 0.83 1.13
C VAL A 356 11.77 -0.23 0.32
N GLY A 357 11.23 -1.44 0.28
CA GLY A 357 11.76 -2.56 -0.49
C GLY A 357 11.04 -3.87 -0.17
N PRO A 358 11.40 -4.98 -0.82
CA PRO A 358 10.88 -6.31 -0.49
C PRO A 358 11.12 -6.67 0.98
N ARG A 359 10.12 -7.29 1.63
CA ARG A 359 10.27 -7.71 3.04
C ARG A 359 11.39 -8.76 3.17
N PRO A 360 12.35 -8.58 4.10
CA PRO A 360 13.45 -9.54 4.26
C PRO A 360 12.96 -10.87 4.82
N GLU A 361 13.28 -11.98 4.15
CA GLU A 361 12.93 -13.33 4.58
C GLU A 361 14.07 -14.01 5.33
N ARG A 362 13.74 -15.04 6.16
CA ARG A 362 14.71 -15.93 6.76
C ARG A 362 15.37 -16.77 5.67
N PRO A 363 16.71 -17.07 5.74
CA PRO A 363 17.37 -17.90 4.74
C PRO A 363 16.68 -19.26 4.54
N GLU A 364 16.26 -19.91 5.63
CA GLU A 364 15.64 -21.22 5.60
C GLU A 364 14.28 -21.17 4.87
N ILE A 365 13.46 -20.17 5.16
CA ILE A 365 12.15 -19.98 4.52
C ILE A 365 12.33 -19.60 3.05
N ALA A 366 13.28 -18.74 2.74
CA ALA A 366 13.58 -18.35 1.36
C ALA A 366 14.05 -19.56 0.54
N ALA A 367 14.87 -20.43 1.12
CA ALA A 367 15.32 -21.65 0.47
C ALA A 367 14.13 -22.60 0.14
N GLN A 368 13.22 -22.83 1.11
CA GLN A 368 12.01 -23.62 0.87
C GLN A 368 11.14 -23.04 -0.25
N TYR A 369 10.95 -21.73 -0.28
CA TYR A 369 10.20 -21.10 -1.35
C TYR A 369 10.91 -21.21 -2.70
N CYS A 370 12.23 -21.16 -2.76
CA CYS A 370 13.00 -21.31 -3.98
C CYS A 370 13.02 -22.76 -4.51
N GLU A 371 12.85 -23.77 -3.65
CA GLU A 371 12.70 -25.17 -4.08
C GLU A 371 11.41 -25.38 -4.87
N GLU A 372 10.29 -24.79 -4.43
CA GLU A 372 8.99 -24.91 -5.12
C GLU A 372 8.84 -23.86 -6.24
N MET A 373 9.46 -22.70 -6.10
CA MET A 373 9.34 -21.54 -6.98
C MET A 373 10.71 -20.84 -7.14
N PRO A 374 11.57 -21.31 -8.06
CA PRO A 374 12.92 -20.76 -8.23
C PRO A 374 12.98 -19.26 -8.49
N GLU A 375 11.95 -18.71 -9.14
CA GLU A 375 11.79 -17.27 -9.39
C GLU A 375 11.61 -16.43 -8.12
N PHE A 376 11.36 -17.05 -6.96
CA PHE A 376 11.29 -16.31 -5.68
C PHE A 376 12.58 -15.54 -5.36
N ALA A 377 13.72 -16.02 -5.83
CA ALA A 377 15.01 -15.35 -5.73
C ALA A 377 15.06 -14.00 -6.47
N LEU A 378 14.18 -13.74 -7.44
CA LEU A 378 14.16 -12.50 -8.21
C LEU A 378 13.84 -11.28 -7.34
N ARG A 379 13.18 -11.43 -6.20
CA ARG A 379 12.92 -10.35 -5.25
C ARG A 379 14.20 -9.81 -4.58
N LEU A 380 15.27 -10.59 -4.56
CA LEU A 380 16.57 -10.20 -4.00
C LEU A 380 17.38 -9.27 -4.93
N GLN A 381 16.82 -8.82 -6.04
CA GLN A 381 17.45 -7.84 -6.91
C GLN A 381 17.47 -6.43 -6.29
N ALA A 382 16.52 -6.11 -5.42
CA ALA A 382 16.47 -4.85 -4.67
C ALA A 382 16.89 -5.06 -3.21
N LYS A 383 17.29 -3.96 -2.53
CA LYS A 383 17.57 -3.97 -1.10
C LYS A 383 16.27 -4.24 -0.34
N ALA A 384 16.33 -5.08 0.69
CA ALA A 384 15.21 -5.34 1.56
C ALA A 384 14.70 -4.06 2.26
N GLY A 385 13.39 -3.99 2.52
CA GLY A 385 12.73 -2.81 3.09
C GLY A 385 12.10 -3.07 4.47
N LEU A 386 12.03 -2.01 5.28
CA LEU A 386 11.21 -1.97 6.50
C LEU A 386 9.72 -2.09 6.13
N THR A 387 9.32 -1.38 5.09
CA THR A 387 8.01 -1.50 4.43
C THR A 387 8.19 -1.79 2.94
N GLY A 388 7.13 -2.19 2.24
CA GLY A 388 7.19 -2.50 0.83
C GLY A 388 5.82 -2.73 0.22
N TYR A 389 5.80 -2.87 -1.10
CA TYR A 389 4.56 -3.00 -1.87
C TYR A 389 3.70 -4.17 -1.39
N ALA A 390 4.30 -5.36 -1.22
CA ALA A 390 3.60 -6.53 -0.71
C ALA A 390 3.12 -6.39 0.75
N GLN A 391 3.78 -5.56 1.56
CA GLN A 391 3.38 -5.30 2.94
C GLN A 391 2.20 -4.33 3.05
N VAL A 392 2.09 -3.42 2.07
CA VAL A 392 1.06 -2.36 2.04
C VAL A 392 -0.21 -2.84 1.34
N TYR A 393 -0.07 -3.51 0.21
CA TYR A 393 -1.20 -3.92 -0.64
C TYR A 393 -1.56 -5.40 -0.49
N GLY A 394 -0.67 -6.20 0.09
CA GLY A 394 -0.98 -7.59 0.45
C GLY A 394 -1.67 -7.69 1.80
N LYS A 395 -2.44 -8.75 2.00
CA LYS A 395 -2.95 -9.16 3.32
C LYS A 395 -2.03 -10.20 3.93
N TYR A 396 -2.24 -10.52 5.20
CA TYR A 396 -1.44 -11.52 5.89
C TYR A 396 -1.49 -12.90 5.22
N ASN A 397 -2.65 -13.30 4.71
CA ASN A 397 -2.92 -14.55 4.00
C ASN A 397 -2.57 -14.52 2.50
N THR A 398 -1.92 -13.45 2.00
CA THR A 398 -1.45 -13.37 0.62
C THR A 398 -0.41 -14.45 0.36
N THR A 399 -0.57 -15.22 -0.73
CA THR A 399 0.33 -16.33 -1.06
C THR A 399 1.76 -15.86 -1.30
N PRO A 400 2.79 -16.69 -1.12
CA PRO A 400 4.18 -16.34 -1.47
C PRO A 400 4.35 -15.92 -2.92
N TYR A 401 3.57 -16.52 -3.81
CA TYR A 401 3.55 -16.18 -5.24
C TYR A 401 3.00 -14.76 -5.47
N ASP A 402 1.88 -14.39 -4.85
CA ASP A 402 1.32 -13.04 -4.96
C ASP A 402 2.26 -12.00 -4.32
N LYS A 403 2.89 -12.33 -3.18
CA LYS A 403 3.92 -11.47 -2.56
C LYS A 403 5.10 -11.24 -3.49
N LEU A 404 5.58 -12.30 -4.16
CA LEU A 404 6.63 -12.18 -5.17
C LEU A 404 6.22 -11.24 -6.30
N GLN A 405 5.02 -11.41 -6.85
CA GLN A 405 4.51 -10.54 -7.92
C GLN A 405 4.48 -9.07 -7.49
N MET A 406 3.98 -8.78 -6.27
CA MET A 406 3.94 -7.42 -5.72
C MET A 406 5.33 -6.84 -5.52
N ASP A 407 6.27 -7.63 -5.01
CA ASP A 407 7.67 -7.20 -4.86
C ASP A 407 8.32 -6.93 -6.22
N LEU A 408 8.05 -7.77 -7.23
CA LEU A 408 8.56 -7.57 -8.59
C LEU A 408 7.92 -6.37 -9.29
N MET A 409 6.64 -6.05 -9.05
CA MET A 409 6.00 -4.83 -9.55
C MET A 409 6.71 -3.56 -9.04
N TYR A 410 7.09 -3.54 -7.77
CA TYR A 410 7.92 -2.46 -7.21
C TYR A 410 9.31 -2.42 -7.86
N ILE A 411 9.95 -3.58 -8.04
CA ILE A 411 11.30 -3.71 -8.64
C ILE A 411 11.28 -3.28 -10.11
N ALA A 412 10.21 -3.56 -10.85
CA ALA A 412 10.07 -3.19 -12.26
C ALA A 412 9.98 -1.66 -12.47
N HIS A 413 9.36 -0.93 -11.53
CA HIS A 413 9.08 0.52 -11.67
C HIS A 413 9.55 1.33 -10.44
N PRO A 414 10.85 1.31 -10.08
CA PRO A 414 11.33 2.01 -8.91
C PRO A 414 11.29 3.53 -9.11
N SER A 415 10.65 4.24 -8.20
CA SER A 415 10.63 5.70 -8.22
C SER A 415 10.50 6.27 -6.79
N LEU A 416 11.01 7.48 -6.57
CA LEU A 416 10.87 8.17 -5.28
C LEU A 416 9.41 8.49 -4.95
N VAL A 417 8.59 8.72 -5.97
CA VAL A 417 7.15 8.96 -5.79
C VAL A 417 6.47 7.69 -5.28
N GLU A 418 6.84 6.52 -5.81
CA GLU A 418 6.32 5.24 -5.34
C GLU A 418 6.81 4.91 -3.93
N ASP A 419 8.09 5.19 -3.62
CA ASP A 419 8.62 5.05 -2.26
C ASP A 419 7.82 5.93 -1.28
N LEU A 420 7.55 7.19 -1.63
CA LEU A 420 6.76 8.09 -0.80
C LEU A 420 5.32 7.60 -0.62
N LYS A 421 4.68 7.11 -1.67
CA LYS A 421 3.34 6.50 -1.59
C LYS A 421 3.31 5.29 -0.65
N ILE A 422 4.28 4.39 -0.77
CA ILE A 422 4.37 3.20 0.10
C ILE A 422 4.59 3.61 1.56
N MET A 423 5.47 4.59 1.82
CA MET A 423 5.67 5.11 3.18
C MET A 423 4.39 5.71 3.78
N LEU A 424 3.68 6.53 3.01
CA LEU A 424 2.43 7.13 3.45
C LEU A 424 1.33 6.08 3.63
N ALA A 425 1.21 5.13 2.70
CA ALA A 425 0.26 4.04 2.81
C ALA A 425 0.57 3.10 3.99
N THR A 426 1.84 2.96 4.39
CA THR A 426 2.22 2.25 5.62
C THR A 426 1.57 2.86 6.86
N VAL A 427 1.52 4.19 6.93
CA VAL A 427 0.82 4.88 8.03
C VAL A 427 -0.66 4.52 8.06
N LYS A 428 -1.32 4.44 6.89
CA LYS A 428 -2.73 4.01 6.79
C LYS A 428 -2.95 2.63 7.39
N ILE A 429 -2.06 1.67 7.07
CA ILE A 429 -2.19 0.28 7.51
C ILE A 429 -2.00 0.13 9.02
N LEU A 430 -1.18 0.97 9.66
CA LEU A 430 -1.03 0.93 11.13
C LEU A 430 -2.35 1.16 11.88
N PHE A 431 -3.33 1.81 11.25
CA PHE A 431 -4.65 2.06 11.80
C PHE A 431 -5.74 1.09 11.32
N MET A 432 -5.37 0.07 10.50
CA MET A 432 -6.31 -0.94 9.99
C MET A 432 -6.12 -2.28 10.74
N PRO A 433 -7.15 -2.79 11.46
CA PRO A 433 -7.04 -4.03 12.26
C PRO A 433 -6.70 -5.27 11.44
N GLU A 434 -7.19 -5.35 10.21
CA GLU A 434 -7.02 -6.51 9.31
C GLU A 434 -5.56 -6.79 8.90
N SER A 435 -4.61 -5.90 9.22
CA SER A 435 -3.19 -6.06 8.89
C SER A 435 -2.40 -6.94 9.85
N THR A 436 -3.00 -7.36 10.98
CA THR A 436 -2.34 -8.09 12.08
C THR A 436 -2.83 -9.53 12.26
N GLU A 437 -3.77 -10.01 11.47
CA GLU A 437 -4.28 -11.39 11.56
C GLU A 437 -3.17 -12.42 11.27
N GLY A 438 -3.11 -13.49 12.09
CA GLY A 438 -2.11 -14.57 12.00
C GLY A 438 -2.44 -15.65 10.97
N VAL A 439 -1.51 -16.59 10.74
CA VAL A 439 -1.74 -17.81 9.94
C VAL A 439 -2.63 -18.77 10.74
N SER A 440 -3.48 -19.56 10.07
CA SER A 440 -4.28 -20.60 10.72
C SER A 440 -3.40 -21.63 11.44
N GLU A 441 -3.90 -22.20 12.54
CA GLU A 441 -3.17 -23.20 13.32
C GLU A 441 -2.77 -24.40 12.44
N GLY A 442 -1.49 -24.78 12.49
CA GLY A 442 -0.92 -25.90 11.74
C GLY A 442 -0.21 -25.54 10.44
N GLN A 443 -0.26 -24.28 9.98
CA GLN A 443 0.53 -23.84 8.83
C GLN A 443 1.97 -23.50 9.23
N THR A 444 2.93 -24.26 8.74
CA THR A 444 4.36 -23.98 8.90
C THR A 444 4.89 -23.00 7.86
N THR A 445 4.26 -22.96 6.67
CA THR A 445 4.57 -22.02 5.59
C THR A 445 3.26 -21.53 4.95
N ALA A 446 3.28 -20.35 4.32
CA ALA A 446 2.11 -19.84 3.60
C ALA A 446 1.71 -20.67 2.38
N MET A 447 2.53 -21.66 1.96
CA MET A 447 2.24 -22.58 0.84
C MET A 447 1.38 -23.77 1.23
N SER A 448 1.28 -24.13 2.51
CA SER A 448 0.51 -25.29 2.94
C SER A 448 -1.01 -25.12 2.87
N GLY A 449 -1.51 -23.98 2.43
CA GLY A 449 -2.95 -23.68 2.28
C GLY A 449 -3.54 -23.92 0.88
N ASP A 450 -2.74 -24.12 -0.15
CA ASP A 450 -3.19 -24.15 -1.55
C ASP A 450 -3.27 -25.60 -2.16
N LYS A 451 -3.38 -26.63 -1.32
CA LYS A 451 -3.77 -27.96 -1.82
C LYS A 451 -5.27 -28.18 -1.57
N GLN A 452 -6.10 -27.39 -2.25
CA GLN A 452 -7.50 -27.72 -2.53
C GLN A 452 -7.92 -27.14 -3.87
#